data_f7efa1ec4480e873c957d4ebd4b253f4
#
_entry.id   f7efa1ec4480e873c957d4ebd4b253f4
#
_cell.length_a   1.000
_cell.length_b   1.000
_cell.length_c   1.000
_cell.angle_alpha   90.00
_cell.angle_beta   90.00
_cell.angle_gamma   90.00
#
_symmetry.space_group_name_H-M   'P 1'
#
loop_
_entity.id
_entity.type
_entity.pdbx_description
1 polymer ?
#
loop_
_entity_poly.entity_id
_entity_poly.type
_entity_poly.pdbx_seq_one_letter_code
_entity_poly.pdbx_strand_id
1 'polypeptide(L)'
;ARRLVPHQNATTMQVAIGVVAAAMWMIEHPNKSVCVPDDLPHKEILATAKPYLGTVISEPYDWTPFKNYQVFFQENQGSHLDKKNPWCFKNFLFKQ
;
A
#
# COMPACT_ATOMS: atom_id res chain seq x y z
N ALA A 1 -16.57 -9.73 5.01
CA ALA A 1 -16.99 -8.40 5.47
C ALA A 1 -18.49 -8.38 5.83
N ARG A 2 -19.40 -8.72 4.91
CA ARG A 2 -20.87 -8.62 5.12
C ARG A 2 -21.40 -9.45 6.30
N ARG A 3 -20.74 -10.53 6.66
CA ARG A 3 -21.13 -11.33 7.83
C ARG A 3 -20.80 -10.64 9.17
N LEU A 4 -19.70 -9.89 9.19
CA LEU A 4 -19.23 -9.21 10.40
C LEU A 4 -19.86 -7.83 10.54
N VAL A 5 -20.02 -7.14 9.43
CA VAL A 5 -20.60 -5.79 9.40
C VAL A 5 -21.64 -5.72 8.27
N PRO A 6 -22.92 -6.02 8.57
CA PRO A 6 -23.98 -5.93 7.59
C PRO A 6 -24.06 -4.53 6.97
N HIS A 7 -24.39 -4.47 5.68
CA HIS A 7 -24.51 -3.22 4.90
C HIS A 7 -23.20 -2.47 4.64
N GLN A 8 -22.04 -3.10 4.96
CA GLN A 8 -20.72 -2.54 4.67
C GLN A 8 -19.99 -3.36 3.61
N ASN A 9 -18.97 -2.79 3.02
CA ASN A 9 -18.10 -3.46 2.06
C ASN A 9 -16.70 -3.74 2.64
N ALA A 10 -15.90 -4.48 1.88
CA ALA A 10 -14.55 -4.85 2.31
C ALA A 10 -13.64 -3.64 2.49
N THR A 11 -13.74 -2.63 1.64
CA THR A 11 -12.93 -1.43 1.72
C THR A 11 -13.21 -0.64 3.00
N THR A 12 -14.49 -0.44 3.32
CA THR A 12 -14.88 0.24 4.55
C THR A 12 -14.36 -0.52 5.78
N MET A 13 -14.44 -1.85 5.76
CA MET A 13 -13.94 -2.67 6.85
C MET A 13 -12.43 -2.58 7.01
N GLN A 14 -11.68 -2.57 5.93
CA GLN A 14 -10.21 -2.42 5.97
C GLN A 14 -9.81 -1.10 6.63
N VAL A 15 -10.44 -0.02 6.26
CA VAL A 15 -10.18 1.30 6.87
C VAL A 15 -10.54 1.31 8.34
N ALA A 16 -11.73 0.82 8.69
CA ALA A 16 -12.22 0.79 10.05
C ALA A 16 -11.32 -0.04 10.96
N ILE A 17 -10.90 -1.23 10.54
CA ILE A 17 -10.06 -2.10 11.38
C ILE A 17 -8.66 -1.52 11.58
N GLY A 18 -8.13 -0.79 10.61
CA GLY A 18 -6.87 -0.07 10.78
C GLY A 18 -6.95 0.96 11.91
N VAL A 19 -8.02 1.74 11.94
CA VAL A 19 -8.27 2.72 13.00
C VAL A 19 -8.47 2.04 14.35
N VAL A 20 -9.27 0.99 14.41
CA VAL A 20 -9.54 0.25 15.65
C VAL A 20 -8.26 -0.39 16.20
N ALA A 21 -7.47 -1.03 15.36
CA ALA A 21 -6.21 -1.66 15.77
C ALA A 21 -5.22 -0.62 16.32
N ALA A 22 -5.12 0.54 15.67
CA ALA A 22 -4.28 1.63 16.14
C ALA A 22 -4.77 2.18 17.50
N ALA A 23 -6.08 2.37 17.65
CA ALA A 23 -6.66 2.85 18.90
C ALA A 23 -6.43 1.87 20.05
N MET A 24 -6.60 0.58 19.84
CA MET A 24 -6.31 -0.44 20.84
C MET A 24 -4.85 -0.42 21.27
N TRP A 25 -3.94 -0.32 20.32
CA TRP A 25 -2.52 -0.23 20.62
C TRP A 25 -2.18 1.03 21.44
N MET A 26 -2.77 2.17 21.09
CA MET A 26 -2.57 3.43 21.82
C MET A 26 -3.09 3.35 23.26
N ILE A 27 -4.20 2.67 23.48
CA ILE A 27 -4.76 2.45 24.84
C ILE A 27 -3.78 1.61 25.66
N GLU A 28 -3.18 0.59 25.07
CA GLU A 28 -2.19 -0.27 25.73
C GLU A 28 -0.85 0.44 25.98
N HIS A 29 -0.57 1.52 25.24
CA HIS A 29 0.68 2.26 25.31
C HIS A 29 0.44 3.77 25.58
N PRO A 30 -0.13 4.11 26.74
CA PRO A 30 -0.54 5.49 27.01
C PRO A 30 0.62 6.51 27.10
N ASN A 31 1.85 6.03 27.26
CA ASN A 31 3.04 6.87 27.32
C ASN A 31 3.55 7.32 25.94
N LYS A 32 2.99 6.75 24.88
CA LYS A 32 3.24 7.17 23.50
C LYS A 32 2.31 8.32 23.17
N SER A 33 2.77 9.55 23.18
CA SER A 33 1.96 10.71 22.85
C SER A 33 1.37 10.67 21.44
N VAL A 34 1.30 11.74 20.73
CA VAL A 34 0.79 11.76 19.36
C VAL A 34 1.70 10.92 18.45
N CYS A 35 1.11 9.95 17.74
CA CYS A 35 1.79 9.08 16.77
C CYS A 35 1.09 9.18 15.42
N VAL A 36 1.88 9.25 14.35
CA VAL A 36 1.39 9.05 12.99
C VAL A 36 1.42 7.55 12.63
N PRO A 37 0.71 7.09 11.59
CA PRO A 37 0.67 5.66 11.25
C PRO A 37 2.05 5.00 11.11
N ASP A 38 3.03 5.72 10.60
CA ASP A 38 4.39 5.21 10.42
C ASP A 38 5.12 4.94 11.75
N ASP A 39 4.69 5.56 12.83
CA ASP A 39 5.26 5.35 14.18
C ASP A 39 4.71 4.09 14.86
N LEU A 40 3.68 3.48 14.31
CA LEU A 40 3.03 2.31 14.90
C LEU A 40 3.75 1.02 14.52
N PRO A 41 3.83 0.03 15.43
CA PRO A 41 4.46 -1.26 15.13
C PRO A 41 3.57 -2.07 14.17
N HIS A 42 3.94 -2.14 12.92
CA HIS A 42 3.15 -2.79 11.88
C HIS A 42 2.79 -4.25 12.18
N LYS A 43 3.69 -4.99 12.83
CA LYS A 43 3.45 -6.41 13.17
C LYS A 43 2.30 -6.57 14.16
N GLU A 44 2.28 -5.76 15.20
CA GLU A 44 1.25 -5.81 16.24
C GLU A 44 -0.09 -5.32 15.69
N ILE A 45 -0.08 -4.24 14.92
CA ILE A 45 -1.27 -3.68 14.27
C ILE A 45 -1.87 -4.70 13.29
N LEU A 46 -1.06 -5.33 12.46
CA LEU A 46 -1.52 -6.36 11.53
C LEU A 46 -2.03 -7.61 12.24
N ALA A 47 -1.42 -8.02 13.34
CA ALA A 47 -1.90 -9.15 14.13
C ALA A 47 -3.33 -8.91 14.67
N THR A 48 -3.62 -7.69 15.11
CA THR A 48 -4.96 -7.29 15.56
C THR A 48 -5.95 -7.20 14.40
N ALA A 49 -5.52 -6.68 13.26
CA ALA A 49 -6.38 -6.46 12.10
C ALA A 49 -6.62 -7.72 11.27
N LYS A 50 -5.68 -8.66 11.25
CA LYS A 50 -5.70 -9.84 10.37
C LYS A 50 -6.99 -10.65 10.37
N PRO A 51 -7.65 -10.94 11.53
CA PRO A 51 -8.90 -11.67 11.54
C PRO A 51 -10.05 -11.01 10.76
N TYR A 52 -9.96 -9.70 10.56
CA TYR A 52 -10.98 -8.90 9.87
C TYR A 52 -10.63 -8.58 8.42
N LEU A 53 -9.39 -8.86 8.03
CA LEU A 53 -8.93 -8.74 6.66
C LEU A 53 -9.19 -10.05 5.91
N GLY A 54 -9.32 -9.97 4.60
CA GLY A 54 -9.34 -11.16 3.75
C GLY A 54 -7.93 -11.75 3.61
N THR A 55 -7.69 -12.45 2.51
CA THR A 55 -6.36 -12.96 2.21
C THR A 55 -5.37 -11.80 2.04
N VAL A 56 -4.33 -11.79 2.87
CA VAL A 56 -3.26 -10.79 2.80
C VAL A 56 -2.02 -11.44 2.20
N ILE A 57 -1.55 -10.86 1.10
CA ILE A 57 -0.31 -11.28 0.43
C ILE A 57 0.70 -10.15 0.56
N SER A 58 1.87 -10.48 1.08
CA SER A 58 2.98 -9.52 1.21
C SER A 58 4.26 -10.23 0.76
N GLU A 59 4.50 -10.16 -0.54
CA GLU A 59 5.66 -10.79 -1.16
C GLU A 59 6.52 -9.73 -1.85
N PRO A 60 7.84 -9.75 -1.61
CA PRO A 60 8.75 -8.88 -2.33
C PRO A 60 8.74 -9.25 -3.82
N TYR A 61 8.68 -8.25 -4.67
CA TYR A 61 8.66 -8.44 -6.11
C TYR A 61 9.62 -7.47 -6.79
N ASP A 62 10.51 -8.04 -7.59
CA ASP A 62 11.47 -7.26 -8.36
C ASP A 62 10.84 -6.79 -9.66
N TRP A 63 10.12 -5.69 -9.57
CA TRP A 63 9.43 -5.08 -10.69
C TRP A 63 9.83 -3.62 -10.87
N THR A 64 9.97 -3.20 -12.12
CA THR A 64 10.13 -1.80 -12.48
C THR A 64 9.12 -1.41 -13.56
N PRO A 65 8.80 -0.13 -13.70
CA PRO A 65 7.88 0.34 -14.73
C PRO A 65 8.30 -0.04 -16.16
N PHE A 66 9.57 -0.35 -16.37
CA PHE A 66 10.08 -0.74 -17.70
C PHE A 66 9.91 -2.21 -18.04
N LYS A 67 9.52 -3.06 -17.09
CA LYS A 67 9.49 -4.50 -17.31
C LYS A 67 8.56 -4.92 -18.45
N ASN A 68 7.48 -4.18 -18.69
CA ASN A 68 6.53 -4.40 -19.78
C ASN A 68 6.38 -3.17 -20.69
N TYR A 69 7.32 -2.24 -20.63
CA TYR A 69 7.23 -0.97 -21.34
C TYR A 69 7.12 -1.15 -22.86
N GLN A 70 7.86 -2.10 -23.41
CA GLN A 70 7.90 -2.35 -24.86
C GLN A 70 6.56 -2.82 -25.43
N VAL A 71 5.73 -3.46 -24.62
CA VAL A 71 4.42 -3.99 -25.06
C VAL A 71 3.44 -2.87 -25.37
N PHE A 72 3.52 -1.77 -24.62
CA PHE A 72 2.56 -0.68 -24.71
C PHE A 72 3.05 0.55 -25.49
N PHE A 73 4.35 0.71 -25.64
CA PHE A 73 4.97 1.96 -26.13
C PHE A 73 6.02 1.71 -27.21
N GLN A 74 5.83 0.72 -28.07
CA GLN A 74 6.82 0.34 -29.07
C GLN A 74 7.18 1.44 -30.07
N GLU A 75 6.29 2.38 -30.33
CA GLU A 75 6.49 3.38 -31.40
C GLU A 75 7.25 4.63 -30.96
N ASN A 76 7.34 4.90 -29.68
CA ASN A 76 8.04 6.06 -29.15
C ASN A 76 9.20 5.65 -28.25
N GLN A 77 10.17 4.98 -28.83
CA GLN A 77 11.41 4.69 -28.12
C GLN A 77 12.17 5.97 -27.85
N GLY A 78 11.79 6.64 -26.77
CA GLY A 78 12.47 7.83 -26.36
C GLY A 78 13.87 7.50 -25.88
N SER A 79 14.86 8.04 -26.59
CA SER A 79 16.22 8.14 -26.09
C SER A 79 16.32 8.90 -24.74
N HIS A 80 15.19 9.44 -24.27
CA HIS A 80 15.07 10.16 -23.01
C HIS A 80 14.89 9.27 -21.78
N LEU A 81 14.71 7.97 -21.97
CA LEU A 81 14.49 7.05 -20.86
C LEU A 81 15.76 6.82 -20.06
N ASP A 82 15.68 7.05 -18.78
CA ASP A 82 16.77 6.76 -17.85
C ASP A 82 16.61 5.34 -17.32
N LYS A 83 17.22 4.38 -18.01
CA LYS A 83 17.16 2.95 -17.63
C LYS A 83 17.85 2.64 -16.30
N LYS A 84 18.75 3.51 -15.85
CA LYS A 84 19.42 3.36 -14.56
C LYS A 84 18.52 3.77 -13.39
N ASN A 85 17.58 4.67 -13.67
CA ASN A 85 16.59 5.11 -12.69
C ASN A 85 15.17 4.94 -13.26
N PRO A 86 14.62 3.72 -13.26
CA PRO A 86 13.32 3.43 -13.88
C PRO A 86 12.14 4.13 -13.21
N TRP A 87 12.34 4.60 -11.98
CA TRP A 87 11.29 5.28 -11.21
C TRP A 87 11.26 6.80 -11.42
N CYS A 88 12.14 7.32 -12.26
CA CYS A 88 12.18 8.74 -12.52
C CYS A 88 10.94 9.19 -13.32
N PHE A 89 10.19 10.15 -12.79
CA PHE A 89 8.95 10.63 -13.39
C PHE A 89 9.13 11.13 -14.83
N LYS A 90 10.28 11.74 -15.14
CA LYS A 90 10.57 12.23 -16.51
C LYS A 90 10.50 11.14 -17.58
N ASN A 91 10.68 9.85 -17.19
CA ASN A 91 10.60 8.73 -18.13
C ASN A 91 9.18 8.52 -18.68
N PHE A 92 8.17 9.04 -17.99
CA PHE A 92 6.75 8.84 -18.31
C PHE A 92 6.11 10.09 -18.92
N LEU A 93 6.90 11.13 -19.12
CA LEU A 93 6.44 12.33 -19.82
C LEU A 93 6.47 12.10 -21.32
N PHE A 94 5.36 12.36 -21.98
CA PHE A 94 5.30 12.32 -23.43
C PHE A 94 6.05 13.53 -24.00
N LYS A 95 6.91 13.29 -24.97
CA LYS A 95 7.43 14.38 -25.79
C LYS A 95 6.28 14.93 -26.65
N GLN A 96 6.02 16.18 -26.45
CA GLN A 96 5.19 16.94 -27.39
C GLN A 96 5.93 17.22 -28.66
#